data_511f2abdef26d2b6fff1a3f0187cc6f3
#
_entry.id   511f2abdef26d2b6fff1a3f0187cc6f3
#
_cell.length_a   1.000
_cell.length_b   1.000
_cell.length_c   1.000
_cell.angle_alpha   90.00
_cell.angle_beta   90.00
_cell.angle_gamma   90.00
#
_symmetry.space_group_name_H-M   'P 1'
#
loop_
_entity.id
_entity.type
_entity.pdbx_description
1 polymer ?
#
loop_
_entity_poly.entity_id
_entity_poly.type
_entity_poly.pdbx_seq_one_letter_code
_entity_poly.pdbx_strand_id
1 'polypeptide(L)'
;MTIAENSMQRPSLTSLTRKAGAVTALALGLLVSGAYAKIDDSARYEPVAPTIDQARANILIARQLQFTHFRNLGISDELSGDVFDAYLNYLDSQRIYLTQEDIDALSRVKKHLGSALKTGQLQPGFDIYNLVQQRVIERLKFALGLIDNGIEQLDFTADDRIRVDRSEAPWEANQAALDELWTKRIKNAVLAQRLNGADDDAIEETLRRRYEGQLKRAYQARSEDAFQAYMNAFTGMWDPHTSYFSPRTSENFNINMSLSLEGIGAVLQSDNEYTKVVRLVPGGPASKQGQLQPADRIVSVAQGDEKPVNVIGWRLDEVVDLIRGPRNSTVTLEVIPANASDETITRTIAIKRDEVKLEEQSASKDVIELDRNGETYRIGVINIPTFYADFQAMQAGDPNYKS
;
A
#
# COMPACT_ATOMS: atom_id res chain seq x y z
N MET A 1 -52.71 39.40 40.29
CA MET A 1 -52.40 39.49 41.72
C MET A 1 -50.88 39.67 41.78
N THR A 2 -50.47 40.89 41.84
CA THR A 2 -49.59 41.61 42.81
C THR A 2 -48.10 41.26 42.58
N ILE A 3 -47.33 42.16 41.87
CA ILE A 3 -46.63 43.38 42.25
C ILE A 3 -45.51 43.11 43.28
N ALA A 4 -44.25 43.39 43.00
CA ALA A 4 -43.41 44.56 43.22
C ALA A 4 -41.97 44.27 42.80
N GLU A 5 -41.31 44.98 41.87
CA GLU A 5 -40.67 46.31 42.00
C GLU A 5 -39.71 46.47 43.15
N ASN A 6 -38.50 46.78 42.84
CA ASN A 6 -37.63 47.92 43.19
C ASN A 6 -36.17 47.50 43.33
N SER A 7 -35.15 48.20 43.06
CA SER A 7 -34.81 49.50 42.41
C SER A 7 -33.29 49.67 42.49
N MET A 8 -32.74 50.25 41.46
CA MET A 8 -31.54 51.08 41.32
C MET A 8 -30.68 51.37 42.58
N GLN A 9 -29.35 51.30 42.35
CA GLN A 9 -28.49 52.48 42.56
C GLN A 9 -27.08 52.34 42.06
N ARG A 10 -26.67 53.25 41.18
CA ARG A 10 -25.27 53.69 40.99
C ARG A 10 -25.03 54.88 41.92
N PRO A 11 -23.81 55.13 42.36
CA PRO A 11 -22.85 56.03 41.74
C PRO A 11 -21.39 55.64 42.05
N SER A 12 -20.31 56.26 41.71
CA SER A 12 -19.84 57.40 40.91
C SER A 12 -18.31 57.38 40.90
N LEU A 13 -17.77 58.04 39.88
CA LEU A 13 -16.36 58.34 39.55
C LEU A 13 -15.44 58.82 40.71
N THR A 14 -14.15 58.56 40.49
CA THR A 14 -12.91 59.39 40.57
C THR A 14 -11.79 58.53 41.18
N SER A 15 -10.54 58.43 40.74
CA SER A 15 -9.59 59.45 40.30
C SER A 15 -8.33 58.78 39.63
N LEU A 16 -7.71 59.58 38.78
CA LEU A 16 -6.42 59.35 38.12
C LEU A 16 -5.27 59.05 39.09
N THR A 17 -4.36 58.15 38.65
CA THR A 17 -2.90 58.41 38.69
C THR A 17 -2.13 57.68 37.60
N ARG A 18 -1.39 58.44 36.83
CA ARG A 18 -0.38 57.98 35.83
C ARG A 18 0.79 57.36 36.58
N LYS A 19 1.28 56.20 36.05
CA LYS A 19 2.72 55.90 36.03
C LYS A 19 3.05 55.11 34.75
N ALA A 20 4.02 55.66 34.05
CA ALA A 20 4.66 55.07 32.86
C ALA A 20 5.53 53.90 33.27
N GLY A 21 5.67 52.92 32.38
CA GLY A 21 6.74 51.93 32.51
C GLY A 21 6.58 50.70 31.62
N ALA A 22 7.43 50.62 30.60
CA ALA A 22 7.93 49.45 29.94
C ALA A 22 6.99 48.65 29.00
N VAL A 23 7.12 48.95 27.71
CA VAL A 23 6.77 48.05 26.60
C VAL A 23 7.77 46.91 26.58
N THR A 24 7.35 45.73 27.02
CA THR A 24 8.07 44.50 26.78
C THR A 24 7.40 43.79 25.59
N ALA A 25 8.02 43.87 24.43
CA ALA A 25 7.62 43.09 23.26
C ALA A 25 7.89 41.61 23.55
N LEU A 26 6.82 40.84 23.83
CA LEU A 26 6.88 39.39 23.85
C LEU A 26 6.76 38.91 22.41
N ALA A 27 7.92 38.60 21.78
CA ALA A 27 7.95 37.84 20.54
C ALA A 27 7.48 36.42 20.87
N LEU A 28 6.20 36.11 20.62
CA LEU A 28 5.74 34.73 20.52
C LEU A 28 6.33 34.13 19.25
N GLY A 29 7.44 33.40 19.37
CA GLY A 29 7.89 32.45 18.39
C GLY A 29 6.86 31.33 18.33
N LEU A 30 6.03 31.34 17.31
CA LEU A 30 5.25 30.17 16.89
C LEU A 30 6.24 29.10 16.41
N LEU A 31 6.69 28.26 17.32
CA LEU A 31 7.19 26.93 16.98
C LEU A 31 6.01 26.16 16.40
N VAL A 32 5.90 26.15 15.10
CA VAL A 32 5.11 25.15 14.39
C VAL A 32 5.89 23.84 14.54
N SER A 33 5.73 23.20 15.69
CA SER A 33 6.04 21.79 15.82
C SER A 33 4.99 21.05 14.98
N GLY A 34 5.40 20.61 13.79
CA GLY A 34 4.61 19.64 13.02
C GLY A 34 4.29 18.47 13.95
N ALA A 35 3.05 18.37 14.37
CA ALA A 35 2.56 17.22 15.09
C ALA A 35 2.50 16.07 14.08
N TYR A 36 3.61 15.35 13.91
CA TYR A 36 3.57 14.03 13.33
C TYR A 36 2.65 13.20 14.24
N ALA A 37 1.58 12.66 13.67
CA ALA A 37 0.75 11.70 14.38
C ALA A 37 1.66 10.51 14.74
N LYS A 38 2.08 10.46 16.01
CA LYS A 38 2.82 9.32 16.53
C LYS A 38 1.98 8.09 16.27
N ILE A 39 2.56 7.08 15.61
CA ILE A 39 1.88 5.78 15.49
C ILE A 39 1.49 5.38 16.90
N ASP A 40 0.22 5.03 17.06
CA ASP A 40 -0.32 4.60 18.34
C ASP A 40 0.45 3.35 18.79
N ASP A 41 1.34 3.52 19.76
CA ASP A 41 2.15 2.43 20.32
C ASP A 41 1.27 1.36 21.00
N SER A 42 -0.01 1.66 21.21
CA SER A 42 -1.03 0.72 21.71
C SER A 42 -1.62 -0.17 20.61
N ALA A 43 -1.39 0.14 19.32
CA ALA A 43 -1.89 -0.68 18.23
C ALA A 43 -1.32 -2.11 18.34
N ARG A 44 -2.21 -3.07 18.49
CA ARG A 44 -1.85 -4.50 18.51
C ARG A 44 -2.13 -5.10 17.15
N TYR A 45 -1.24 -5.95 16.68
CA TYR A 45 -1.50 -6.77 15.52
C TYR A 45 -2.63 -7.75 15.84
N GLU A 46 -3.68 -7.73 15.04
CA GLU A 46 -4.76 -8.70 15.11
C GLU A 46 -4.49 -9.81 14.09
N PRO A 47 -4.25 -11.05 14.55
CA PRO A 47 -4.02 -12.17 13.63
C PRO A 47 -5.18 -12.37 12.67
N VAL A 48 -4.86 -12.52 11.39
CA VAL A 48 -5.88 -12.82 10.38
C VAL A 48 -6.25 -14.31 10.39
N ALA A 49 -7.49 -14.62 10.07
CA ALA A 49 -8.01 -15.98 10.02
C ALA A 49 -8.60 -16.29 8.63
N PRO A 50 -8.56 -17.56 8.18
CA PRO A 50 -9.14 -17.97 6.92
C PRO A 50 -10.68 -17.90 6.97
N THR A 51 -11.30 -17.57 5.84
CA THR A 51 -12.75 -17.58 5.67
C THR A 51 -13.23 -18.93 5.11
N ILE A 52 -14.54 -19.20 5.25
CA ILE A 52 -15.17 -20.40 4.68
C ILE A 52 -15.07 -20.38 3.14
N ASP A 53 -15.19 -19.21 2.51
CA ASP A 53 -15.12 -19.09 1.06
C ASP A 53 -13.70 -19.32 0.54
N GLN A 54 -12.67 -18.86 1.26
CA GLN A 54 -11.28 -19.19 0.97
C GLN A 54 -11.01 -20.69 1.09
N ALA A 55 -11.55 -21.35 2.10
CA ALA A 55 -11.41 -22.80 2.25
C ALA A 55 -12.06 -23.57 1.07
N ARG A 56 -13.25 -23.13 0.63
CA ARG A 56 -13.93 -23.68 -0.56
C ARG A 56 -13.14 -23.43 -1.83
N ALA A 57 -12.66 -22.20 -2.03
CA ALA A 57 -11.83 -21.84 -3.18
C ALA A 57 -10.56 -22.71 -3.24
N ASN A 58 -9.86 -22.88 -2.11
CA ASN A 58 -8.68 -23.73 -2.03
C ASN A 58 -8.94 -25.19 -2.46
N ILE A 59 -10.06 -25.80 -1.99
CA ILE A 59 -10.42 -27.17 -2.40
C ILE A 59 -10.62 -27.25 -3.92
N LEU A 60 -11.28 -26.25 -4.53
CA LEU A 60 -11.49 -26.22 -5.98
C LEU A 60 -10.16 -26.04 -6.73
N ILE A 61 -9.30 -25.15 -6.30
CA ILE A 61 -7.97 -24.91 -6.87
C ILE A 61 -7.13 -26.19 -6.78
N ALA A 62 -7.06 -26.82 -5.61
CA ALA A 62 -6.31 -28.05 -5.41
C ALA A 62 -6.77 -29.18 -6.34
N ARG A 63 -8.09 -29.35 -6.50
CA ARG A 63 -8.67 -30.31 -7.43
C ARG A 63 -8.34 -29.97 -8.88
N GLN A 64 -8.52 -28.73 -9.29
CA GLN A 64 -8.20 -28.29 -10.65
C GLN A 64 -6.75 -28.56 -11.00
N LEU A 65 -5.80 -28.19 -10.13
CA LEU A 65 -4.39 -28.44 -10.32
C LEU A 65 -4.06 -29.94 -10.41
N GLN A 66 -4.68 -30.77 -9.57
CA GLN A 66 -4.43 -32.21 -9.59
C GLN A 66 -4.96 -32.90 -10.85
N PHE A 67 -6.14 -32.50 -11.38
CA PHE A 67 -6.85 -33.28 -12.39
C PHE A 67 -6.86 -32.63 -13.78
N THR A 68 -6.63 -31.33 -13.90
CA THR A 68 -6.71 -30.63 -15.19
C THR A 68 -5.41 -29.93 -15.61
N HIS A 69 -4.46 -29.74 -14.70
CA HIS A 69 -3.17 -29.14 -15.04
C HIS A 69 -2.32 -30.14 -15.84
N PHE A 70 -1.59 -29.66 -16.88
CA PHE A 70 -0.77 -30.50 -17.72
C PHE A 70 0.32 -31.29 -16.97
N ARG A 71 0.88 -30.70 -15.91
CA ARG A 71 1.74 -31.41 -14.95
C ARG A 71 0.84 -32.06 -13.90
N ASN A 72 0.55 -33.30 -14.07
CA ASN A 72 -0.27 -34.10 -13.16
C ASN A 72 0.51 -34.46 -11.89
N LEU A 73 0.73 -33.44 -11.01
CA LEU A 73 1.42 -33.61 -9.74
C LEU A 73 0.46 -34.04 -8.64
N GLY A 74 0.83 -35.11 -7.93
CA GLY A 74 0.13 -35.47 -6.68
C GLY A 74 0.53 -34.55 -5.53
N ILE A 75 -0.43 -34.18 -4.66
CA ILE A 75 -0.11 -33.47 -3.42
C ILE A 75 0.41 -34.51 -2.42
N SER A 76 1.74 -34.61 -2.30
CA SER A 76 2.50 -35.50 -1.42
C SER A 76 3.10 -34.77 -0.23
N ASP A 77 3.74 -35.50 0.69
CA ASP A 77 4.50 -34.91 1.78
C ASP A 77 5.74 -34.15 1.27
N GLU A 78 6.33 -34.60 0.15
CA GLU A 78 7.44 -33.93 -0.49
C GLU A 78 6.97 -32.56 -1.05
N LEU A 79 5.89 -32.51 -1.81
CA LEU A 79 5.29 -31.28 -2.29
C LEU A 79 4.91 -30.33 -1.11
N SER A 80 4.47 -30.90 0.02
CA SER A 80 4.19 -30.09 1.23
C SER A 80 5.44 -29.39 1.72
N GLY A 81 6.58 -30.09 1.67
CA GLY A 81 7.89 -29.52 2.02
C GLY A 81 8.28 -28.37 1.10
N ASP A 82 8.12 -28.55 -0.20
CA ASP A 82 8.44 -27.53 -1.20
C ASP A 82 7.53 -26.29 -1.08
N VAL A 83 6.23 -26.50 -0.84
CA VAL A 83 5.27 -25.41 -0.56
C VAL A 83 5.69 -24.62 0.67
N PHE A 84 6.10 -25.30 1.74
CA PHE A 84 6.57 -24.65 2.96
C PHE A 84 7.79 -23.76 2.70
N ASP A 85 8.80 -24.29 2.02
CA ASP A 85 10.03 -23.58 1.72
C ASP A 85 9.77 -22.39 0.78
N ALA A 86 8.94 -22.58 -0.25
CA ALA A 86 8.52 -21.53 -1.17
C ALA A 86 7.72 -20.45 -0.44
N TYR A 87 6.85 -20.82 0.50
CA TYR A 87 6.03 -19.87 1.25
C TYR A 87 6.89 -19.00 2.18
N LEU A 88 7.83 -19.57 2.91
CA LEU A 88 8.78 -18.83 3.73
C LEU A 88 9.65 -17.90 2.87
N ASN A 89 10.12 -18.38 1.73
CA ASN A 89 10.89 -17.56 0.80
C ASN A 89 10.07 -16.40 0.21
N TYR A 90 8.78 -16.60 -0.03
CA TYR A 90 7.88 -15.53 -0.47
C TYR A 90 7.69 -14.47 0.63
N LEU A 91 7.48 -14.89 1.89
CA LEU A 91 7.20 -14.00 3.01
C LEU A 91 8.45 -13.27 3.54
N ASP A 92 9.63 -13.90 3.49
CA ASP A 92 10.90 -13.35 3.96
C ASP A 92 12.06 -13.71 3.03
N SER A 93 11.98 -13.27 1.76
CA SER A 93 12.94 -13.59 0.69
C SER A 93 14.39 -13.19 0.99
N GLN A 94 14.60 -12.18 1.84
CA GLN A 94 15.93 -11.70 2.24
C GLN A 94 16.36 -12.22 3.61
N ARG A 95 15.54 -13.05 4.25
CA ARG A 95 15.82 -13.67 5.55
C ARG A 95 16.24 -12.64 6.60
N ILE A 96 15.38 -11.63 6.78
CA ILE A 96 15.63 -10.48 7.65
C ILE A 96 14.59 -10.31 8.76
N TYR A 97 13.54 -11.12 8.76
CA TYR A 97 12.46 -11.04 9.73
C TYR A 97 12.41 -12.25 10.67
N LEU A 98 12.60 -13.45 10.14
CA LEU A 98 12.58 -14.69 10.91
C LEU A 98 13.98 -15.08 11.43
N THR A 99 13.99 -15.81 12.54
CA THR A 99 15.19 -16.48 13.07
C THR A 99 15.17 -17.97 12.74
N GLN A 100 16.31 -18.66 12.90
CA GLN A 100 16.37 -20.10 12.78
C GLN A 100 15.47 -20.79 13.82
N GLU A 101 15.33 -20.20 15.02
CA GLU A 101 14.41 -20.70 16.05
C GLU A 101 12.94 -20.66 15.57
N ASP A 102 12.52 -19.59 14.86
CA ASP A 102 11.19 -19.51 14.26
C ASP A 102 11.01 -20.59 13.17
N ILE A 103 12.00 -20.79 12.31
CA ILE A 103 11.98 -21.81 11.26
C ILE A 103 11.84 -23.22 11.86
N ASP A 104 12.61 -23.52 12.92
CA ASP A 104 12.56 -24.82 13.62
C ASP A 104 11.18 -25.05 14.24
N ALA A 105 10.59 -24.02 14.84
CA ALA A 105 9.24 -24.09 15.40
C ALA A 105 8.18 -24.33 14.30
N LEU A 106 8.27 -23.66 13.16
CA LEU A 106 7.36 -23.79 12.02
C LEU A 106 7.55 -25.14 11.28
N SER A 107 8.72 -25.76 11.33
CA SER A 107 9.02 -27.01 10.64
C SER A 107 8.08 -28.17 11.03
N ARG A 108 7.42 -28.07 12.18
CA ARG A 108 6.43 -29.06 12.67
C ARG A 108 5.24 -29.22 11.74
N VAL A 109 4.84 -28.13 11.03
CA VAL A 109 3.70 -28.16 10.11
C VAL A 109 4.12 -28.47 8.66
N LYS A 110 5.43 -28.50 8.36
CA LYS A 110 5.98 -28.65 7.01
C LYS A 110 5.35 -29.83 6.24
N LYS A 111 5.26 -31.01 6.85
CA LYS A 111 4.72 -32.22 6.20
C LYS A 111 3.19 -32.24 6.08
N HIS A 112 2.50 -31.34 6.80
CA HIS A 112 1.03 -31.35 6.86
C HIS A 112 0.38 -30.31 5.93
N LEU A 113 1.13 -29.37 5.35
CA LEU A 113 0.57 -28.32 4.50
C LEU A 113 -0.18 -28.88 3.29
N GLY A 114 0.34 -29.92 2.60
CA GLY A 114 -0.32 -30.51 1.46
C GLY A 114 -1.63 -31.21 1.80
N SER A 115 -1.69 -31.97 2.91
CA SER A 115 -2.94 -32.58 3.38
C SER A 115 -3.95 -31.54 3.83
N ALA A 116 -3.50 -30.48 4.46
CA ALA A 116 -4.32 -29.34 4.86
C ALA A 116 -4.94 -28.65 3.63
N LEU A 117 -4.16 -28.38 2.60
CA LEU A 117 -4.63 -27.81 1.32
C LEU A 117 -5.67 -28.71 0.63
N LYS A 118 -5.51 -30.02 0.61
CA LYS A 118 -6.51 -30.94 0.04
C LYS A 118 -7.88 -30.85 0.71
N THR A 119 -7.89 -30.59 2.00
CA THR A 119 -9.11 -30.60 2.83
C THR A 119 -9.66 -29.22 3.13
N GLY A 120 -9.02 -28.14 2.65
CA GLY A 120 -9.42 -26.76 2.92
C GLY A 120 -9.07 -26.29 4.33
N GLN A 121 -8.16 -26.96 5.01
CA GLN A 121 -7.65 -26.56 6.33
C GLN A 121 -6.55 -25.54 6.16
N LEU A 122 -6.90 -24.27 6.05
CA LEU A 122 -5.97 -23.18 5.75
C LEU A 122 -5.20 -22.67 6.98
N GLN A 123 -5.63 -23.02 8.19
CA GLN A 123 -5.08 -22.48 9.44
C GLN A 123 -3.56 -22.60 9.53
N PRO A 124 -2.91 -23.74 9.16
CA PRO A 124 -1.44 -23.83 9.25
C PRO A 124 -0.70 -22.81 8.42
N GLY A 125 -1.19 -22.49 7.21
CA GLY A 125 -0.61 -21.43 6.37
C GLY A 125 -0.85 -20.03 6.93
N PHE A 126 -2.01 -19.81 7.55
CA PHE A 126 -2.33 -18.55 8.22
C PHE A 126 -1.51 -18.35 9.51
N ASP A 127 -1.22 -19.41 10.25
CA ASP A 127 -0.36 -19.34 11.43
C ASP A 127 1.08 -18.92 11.06
N ILE A 128 1.61 -19.46 9.96
CA ILE A 128 2.90 -19.02 9.39
C ILE A 128 2.84 -17.54 9.03
N TYR A 129 1.81 -17.10 8.29
CA TYR A 129 1.65 -15.70 7.89
C TYR A 129 1.60 -14.76 9.09
N ASN A 130 0.79 -15.09 10.09
CA ASN A 130 0.63 -14.29 11.30
C ASN A 130 1.94 -14.16 12.09
N LEU A 131 2.71 -15.25 12.22
CA LEU A 131 4.03 -15.19 12.85
C LEU A 131 4.97 -14.24 12.09
N VAL A 132 5.03 -14.38 10.75
CA VAL A 132 5.88 -13.49 9.94
C VAL A 132 5.44 -12.03 10.09
N GLN A 133 4.14 -11.73 10.05
CA GLN A 133 3.65 -10.36 10.25
C GLN A 133 4.03 -9.81 11.63
N GLN A 134 3.92 -10.61 12.66
CA GLN A 134 4.37 -10.23 14.00
C GLN A 134 5.87 -9.89 14.01
N ARG A 135 6.71 -10.75 13.40
CA ARG A 135 8.15 -10.51 13.30
C ARG A 135 8.49 -9.26 12.47
N VAL A 136 7.76 -9.02 11.37
CA VAL A 136 7.89 -7.78 10.59
C VAL A 136 7.63 -6.55 11.46
N ILE A 137 6.53 -6.54 12.22
CA ILE A 137 6.17 -5.44 13.12
C ILE A 137 7.26 -5.23 14.19
N GLU A 138 7.72 -6.30 14.84
CA GLU A 138 8.79 -6.25 15.84
C GLU A 138 10.08 -5.64 15.25
N ARG A 139 10.47 -6.05 14.05
CA ARG A 139 11.66 -5.53 13.36
C ARG A 139 11.53 -4.07 12.95
N LEU A 140 10.37 -3.67 12.48
CA LEU A 140 10.13 -2.27 12.10
C LEU A 140 10.09 -1.35 13.32
N LYS A 141 9.52 -1.81 14.44
CA LYS A 141 9.59 -1.08 15.72
C LYS A 141 11.03 -0.97 16.23
N PHE A 142 11.82 -2.04 16.12
CA PHE A 142 13.23 -2.01 16.47
C PHE A 142 14.01 -0.98 15.63
N ALA A 143 13.78 -0.96 14.31
CA ALA A 143 14.40 0.00 13.41
C ALA A 143 14.03 1.46 13.75
N LEU A 144 12.75 1.71 14.03
CA LEU A 144 12.28 3.03 14.48
C LEU A 144 12.91 3.42 15.81
N GLY A 145 13.04 2.50 16.77
CA GLY A 145 13.73 2.75 18.04
C GLY A 145 15.20 3.13 17.87
N LEU A 146 15.92 2.56 16.90
CA LEU A 146 17.29 2.96 16.60
C LEU A 146 17.35 4.38 16.03
N ILE A 147 16.40 4.77 15.19
CA ILE A 147 16.31 6.12 14.60
C ILE A 147 15.90 7.12 15.69
N ASP A 148 14.93 6.78 16.55
CA ASP A 148 14.44 7.63 17.64
C ASP A 148 15.49 7.92 18.71
N ASN A 149 16.45 7.02 18.90
CA ASN A 149 17.58 7.22 19.79
C ASN A 149 18.64 8.15 19.20
N GLY A 150 18.50 8.57 17.92
CA GLY A 150 19.43 9.41 17.19
C GLY A 150 20.45 8.59 16.38
N ILE A 151 20.56 8.89 15.09
CA ILE A 151 21.49 8.20 14.19
C ILE A 151 22.96 8.51 14.48
N GLU A 152 23.23 9.59 15.22
CA GLU A 152 24.57 9.95 15.71
C GLU A 152 25.08 8.99 16.79
N GLN A 153 24.19 8.22 17.45
CA GLN A 153 24.56 7.18 18.41
C GLN A 153 25.10 5.90 17.72
N LEU A 154 24.92 5.79 16.42
CA LEU A 154 25.38 4.62 15.67
C LEU A 154 26.90 4.70 15.46
N ASP A 155 27.63 3.66 15.87
CA ASP A 155 29.08 3.57 15.70
C ASP A 155 29.44 3.24 14.23
N PHE A 156 29.98 4.21 13.50
CA PHE A 156 30.46 4.05 12.12
C PHE A 156 31.97 3.78 12.04
N THR A 157 32.67 3.63 13.16
CA THR A 157 34.13 3.36 13.21
C THR A 157 34.44 1.87 13.17
N ALA A 158 33.46 1.02 13.45
CA ALA A 158 33.58 -0.44 13.41
C ALA A 158 33.74 -0.94 11.96
N ASP A 159 34.57 -1.99 11.74
CA ASP A 159 34.68 -2.70 10.44
C ASP A 159 33.46 -3.61 10.22
N ASP A 160 32.29 -3.00 10.12
CA ASP A 160 31.05 -3.72 9.87
C ASP A 160 30.93 -4.13 8.40
N ARG A 161 30.43 -5.33 8.19
CA ARG A 161 30.11 -5.85 6.85
C ARG A 161 28.65 -6.25 6.79
N ILE A 162 28.02 -5.96 5.66
CA ILE A 162 26.64 -6.37 5.38
C ILE A 162 26.59 -7.14 4.07
N ARG A 163 25.91 -8.27 4.07
CA ARG A 163 25.55 -8.99 2.84
C ARG A 163 24.32 -8.33 2.25
N VAL A 164 24.44 -7.77 1.05
CA VAL A 164 23.37 -7.04 0.35
C VAL A 164 22.27 -7.99 -0.12
N ASP A 165 22.66 -9.05 -0.83
CA ASP A 165 21.72 -10.10 -1.23
C ASP A 165 21.78 -11.24 -0.21
N ARG A 166 20.69 -11.44 0.51
CA ARG A 166 20.54 -12.46 1.55
C ARG A 166 19.60 -13.60 1.15
N SER A 167 19.14 -13.65 -0.10
CA SER A 167 18.20 -14.70 -0.58
C SER A 167 18.69 -16.11 -0.26
N GLU A 168 20.02 -16.35 -0.34
CA GLU A 168 20.69 -17.62 -0.03
C GLU A 168 21.50 -17.58 1.28
N ALA A 169 21.29 -16.58 2.15
CA ALA A 169 21.96 -16.54 3.45
C ALA A 169 21.29 -17.53 4.41
N PRO A 170 21.98 -18.06 5.45
CA PRO A 170 21.31 -18.73 6.54
C PRO A 170 20.40 -17.75 7.28
N TRP A 171 19.35 -18.28 7.95
CA TRP A 171 18.58 -17.51 8.91
C TRP A 171 19.48 -17.12 10.09
N GLU A 172 19.27 -15.93 10.65
CA GLU A 172 19.99 -15.55 11.87
C GLU A 172 19.58 -16.50 13.02
N ALA A 173 20.56 -16.90 13.84
CA ALA A 173 20.35 -17.96 14.81
C ALA A 173 19.23 -17.63 15.81
N ASN A 174 19.18 -16.38 16.25
CA ASN A 174 18.27 -15.91 17.31
C ASN A 174 18.02 -14.40 17.19
N GLN A 175 17.22 -13.88 18.11
CA GLN A 175 16.85 -12.47 18.16
C GLN A 175 18.04 -11.52 18.26
N ALA A 176 19.07 -11.85 19.06
CA ALA A 176 20.24 -10.97 19.24
C ALA A 176 21.05 -10.84 17.95
N ALA A 177 21.25 -11.93 17.21
CA ALA A 177 21.92 -11.92 15.91
C ALA A 177 21.10 -11.11 14.86
N LEU A 178 19.76 -11.23 14.93
CA LEU A 178 18.87 -10.48 14.06
C LEU A 178 18.86 -8.98 14.40
N ASP A 179 18.98 -8.61 15.68
CA ASP A 179 19.13 -7.21 16.12
C ASP A 179 20.44 -6.59 15.60
N GLU A 180 21.54 -7.35 15.64
CA GLU A 180 22.82 -6.93 15.04
C GLU A 180 22.70 -6.73 13.53
N LEU A 181 22.07 -7.66 12.82
CA LEU A 181 21.81 -7.51 11.38
C LEU A 181 21.01 -6.25 11.09
N TRP A 182 19.93 -5.97 11.84
CA TRP A 182 19.11 -4.78 11.62
C TRP A 182 19.84 -3.50 11.96
N THR A 183 20.68 -3.48 13.00
CA THR A 183 21.55 -2.34 13.31
C THR A 183 22.49 -2.04 12.13
N LYS A 184 23.14 -3.06 11.55
CA LYS A 184 23.98 -2.89 10.36
C LYS A 184 23.20 -2.40 9.14
N ARG A 185 21.95 -2.85 8.97
CA ARG A 185 21.06 -2.38 7.88
C ARG A 185 20.71 -0.91 8.03
N ILE A 186 20.40 -0.44 9.25
CA ILE A 186 20.15 0.99 9.52
C ILE A 186 21.41 1.79 9.29
N LYS A 187 22.57 1.36 9.80
CA LYS A 187 23.87 2.01 9.54
C LYS A 187 24.16 2.15 8.04
N ASN A 188 23.95 1.07 7.28
CA ASN A 188 24.12 1.11 5.83
C ASN A 188 23.17 2.09 5.14
N ALA A 189 21.90 2.18 5.59
CA ALA A 189 20.93 3.12 5.03
C ALA A 189 21.28 4.58 5.34
N VAL A 190 21.79 4.87 6.55
CA VAL A 190 22.30 6.18 6.95
C VAL A 190 23.54 6.54 6.14
N LEU A 191 24.51 5.62 6.07
CA LEU A 191 25.77 5.86 5.33
C LEU A 191 25.51 6.15 3.85
N ALA A 192 24.62 5.41 3.21
CA ALA A 192 24.26 5.64 1.81
C ALA A 192 23.69 7.05 1.58
N GLN A 193 22.89 7.58 2.50
CA GLN A 193 22.34 8.94 2.37
C GLN A 193 23.40 10.02 2.70
N ARG A 194 24.27 9.81 3.71
CA ARG A 194 25.41 10.71 3.98
C ARG A 194 26.35 10.83 2.80
N LEU A 195 26.65 9.71 2.12
CA LEU A 195 27.48 9.69 0.90
C LEU A 195 26.83 10.44 -0.27
N ASN A 196 25.50 10.54 -0.30
CA ASN A 196 24.75 11.35 -1.25
C ASN A 196 24.58 12.82 -0.81
N GLY A 197 25.20 13.22 0.30
CA GLY A 197 25.22 14.61 0.76
C GLY A 197 24.01 15.06 1.58
N ALA A 198 23.17 14.13 2.06
CA ALA A 198 22.07 14.46 2.95
C ALA A 198 22.59 14.76 4.37
N ASP A 199 22.00 15.74 5.05
CA ASP A 199 22.23 16.00 6.47
C ASP A 199 21.48 14.99 7.36
N ASP A 200 21.88 14.91 8.61
CA ASP A 200 21.38 13.89 9.52
C ASP A 200 19.89 14.07 9.83
N ASP A 201 19.37 15.29 9.95
CA ASP A 201 17.94 15.57 10.19
C ASP A 201 17.08 15.07 9.01
N ALA A 202 17.50 15.34 7.78
CA ALA A 202 16.84 14.86 6.57
C ALA A 202 16.90 13.34 6.44
N ILE A 203 18.01 12.71 6.87
CA ILE A 203 18.19 11.26 6.89
C ILE A 203 17.21 10.64 7.89
N GLU A 204 17.15 11.13 9.12
CA GLU A 204 16.21 10.64 10.14
C GLU A 204 14.78 10.73 9.68
N GLU A 205 14.36 11.89 9.16
CA GLU A 205 13.00 12.08 8.65
C GLU A 205 12.67 11.08 7.53
N THR A 206 13.60 10.89 6.58
CA THR A 206 13.40 9.98 5.45
C THR A 206 13.30 8.53 5.91
N LEU A 207 14.18 8.09 6.83
CA LEU A 207 14.16 6.72 7.33
C LEU A 207 12.93 6.47 8.21
N ARG A 208 12.59 7.41 9.10
CA ARG A 208 11.38 7.35 9.92
C ARG A 208 10.15 7.18 9.05
N ARG A 209 9.91 8.06 8.10
CA ARG A 209 8.78 7.99 7.17
C ARG A 209 8.72 6.66 6.42
N ARG A 210 9.87 6.12 6.00
CA ARG A 210 9.96 4.82 5.34
C ARG A 210 9.49 3.68 6.24
N TYR A 211 10.01 3.60 7.47
CA TYR A 211 9.70 2.51 8.39
C TYR A 211 8.31 2.62 9.00
N GLU A 212 7.84 3.84 9.29
CA GLU A 212 6.45 4.09 9.69
C GLU A 212 5.45 3.67 8.62
N GLY A 213 5.72 4.01 7.35
CA GLY A 213 4.89 3.57 6.24
C GLY A 213 4.87 2.04 6.07
N GLN A 214 5.98 1.34 6.34
CA GLN A 214 6.02 -0.11 6.34
C GLN A 214 5.25 -0.70 7.53
N LEU A 215 5.42 -0.14 8.73
CA LEU A 215 4.74 -0.55 9.95
C LEU A 215 3.22 -0.40 9.82
N LYS A 216 2.75 0.74 9.28
CA LYS A 216 1.34 0.95 8.97
C LYS A 216 0.78 -0.14 8.05
N ARG A 217 1.49 -0.46 6.96
CA ARG A 217 1.07 -1.55 6.05
C ARG A 217 1.04 -2.91 6.74
N ALA A 218 2.01 -3.20 7.62
CA ALA A 218 2.03 -4.46 8.35
C ALA A 218 0.80 -4.62 9.27
N TYR A 219 0.36 -3.54 9.94
CA TYR A 219 -0.88 -3.55 10.72
C TYR A 219 -2.15 -3.67 9.89
N GLN A 220 -2.12 -3.29 8.63
CA GLN A 220 -3.26 -3.36 7.72
C GLN A 220 -3.36 -4.68 6.95
N ALA A 221 -2.59 -5.71 7.34
CA ALA A 221 -2.65 -7.04 6.75
C ALA A 221 -4.07 -7.65 6.87
N ARG A 222 -4.52 -8.33 5.81
CA ARG A 222 -5.86 -8.91 5.72
C ARG A 222 -5.81 -10.40 5.43
N SER A 223 -6.92 -11.07 5.71
CA SER A 223 -7.11 -12.49 5.39
C SER A 223 -6.83 -12.81 3.92
N GLU A 224 -7.21 -11.91 2.99
CA GLU A 224 -6.97 -12.10 1.57
C GLU A 224 -5.48 -12.02 1.21
N ASP A 225 -4.71 -11.16 1.88
CA ASP A 225 -3.26 -11.07 1.67
C ASP A 225 -2.57 -12.39 2.07
N ALA A 226 -2.97 -12.98 3.22
CA ALA A 226 -2.47 -14.27 3.69
C ALA A 226 -2.87 -15.40 2.74
N PHE A 227 -4.13 -15.42 2.30
CA PHE A 227 -4.65 -16.43 1.40
C PHE A 227 -3.95 -16.37 0.04
N GLN A 228 -3.83 -15.20 -0.57
CA GLN A 228 -3.15 -15.03 -1.85
C GLN A 228 -1.68 -15.45 -1.79
N ALA A 229 -0.96 -15.07 -0.72
CA ALA A 229 0.44 -15.45 -0.51
C ALA A 229 0.59 -16.98 -0.39
N TYR A 230 -0.26 -17.62 0.41
CA TYR A 230 -0.23 -19.07 0.61
C TYR A 230 -0.62 -19.83 -0.67
N MET A 231 -1.67 -19.38 -1.36
CA MET A 231 -2.07 -19.99 -2.62
C MET A 231 -1.02 -19.83 -3.70
N ASN A 232 -0.31 -18.71 -3.80
CA ASN A 232 0.74 -18.53 -4.78
C ASN A 232 1.98 -19.40 -4.50
N ALA A 233 2.35 -19.59 -3.23
CA ALA A 233 3.36 -20.57 -2.87
C ALA A 233 2.97 -22.01 -3.29
N PHE A 234 1.69 -22.34 -3.17
CA PHE A 234 1.15 -23.65 -3.55
C PHE A 234 1.05 -23.82 -5.08
N THR A 235 0.40 -22.89 -5.78
CA THR A 235 0.17 -23.00 -7.23
C THR A 235 1.47 -22.95 -8.04
N GLY A 236 2.43 -22.14 -7.59
CA GLY A 236 3.76 -22.03 -8.20
C GLY A 236 4.56 -23.34 -8.21
N MET A 237 4.17 -24.35 -7.44
CA MET A 237 4.79 -25.68 -7.48
C MET A 237 4.50 -26.43 -8.77
N TRP A 238 3.38 -26.14 -9.44
CA TRP A 238 3.04 -26.77 -10.72
C TRP A 238 3.86 -26.20 -11.87
N ASP A 239 3.92 -24.88 -12.00
CA ASP A 239 4.82 -24.20 -12.95
C ASP A 239 4.93 -22.70 -12.61
N PRO A 240 5.94 -22.00 -13.15
CA PRO A 240 6.16 -20.57 -12.82
C PRO A 240 5.08 -19.62 -13.35
N HIS A 241 4.16 -20.07 -14.20
CA HIS A 241 3.08 -19.26 -14.78
C HIS A 241 1.72 -19.50 -14.12
N THR A 242 1.64 -20.52 -13.24
CA THR A 242 0.42 -20.83 -12.50
C THR A 242 0.36 -20.03 -11.20
N SER A 243 -0.58 -19.10 -11.11
CA SER A 243 -0.77 -18.25 -9.94
C SER A 243 -2.24 -18.07 -9.58
N TYR A 244 -2.49 -17.82 -8.30
CA TYR A 244 -3.79 -17.43 -7.80
C TYR A 244 -3.91 -15.90 -7.80
N PHE A 245 -4.99 -15.41 -8.34
CA PHE A 245 -5.38 -14.01 -8.22
C PHE A 245 -6.59 -13.90 -7.28
N SER A 246 -6.47 -13.05 -6.26
CA SER A 246 -7.63 -12.64 -5.49
C SER A 246 -8.67 -11.97 -6.39
N PRO A 247 -9.94 -11.86 -5.99
CA PRO A 247 -10.96 -11.18 -6.80
C PRO A 247 -10.51 -9.79 -7.27
N ARG A 248 -9.90 -9.01 -6.38
CA ARG A 248 -9.35 -7.68 -6.70
C ARG A 248 -8.17 -7.74 -7.66
N THR A 249 -7.24 -8.66 -7.45
CA THR A 249 -6.10 -8.84 -8.36
C THR A 249 -6.57 -9.27 -9.74
N SER A 250 -7.58 -10.14 -9.82
CA SER A 250 -8.22 -10.56 -11.07
C SER A 250 -8.91 -9.40 -11.78
N GLU A 251 -9.63 -8.54 -11.04
CA GLU A 251 -10.24 -7.33 -11.61
C GLU A 251 -9.17 -6.39 -12.19
N ASN A 252 -8.12 -6.10 -11.44
CA ASN A 252 -7.02 -5.27 -11.92
C ASN A 252 -6.32 -5.88 -13.15
N PHE A 253 -6.12 -7.20 -13.17
CA PHE A 253 -5.61 -7.91 -14.33
C PHE A 253 -6.52 -7.72 -15.54
N ASN A 254 -7.84 -7.91 -15.39
CA ASN A 254 -8.81 -7.72 -16.46
C ASN A 254 -8.83 -6.28 -16.98
N ILE A 255 -8.75 -5.27 -16.11
CA ILE A 255 -8.65 -3.85 -16.48
C ILE A 255 -7.40 -3.61 -17.34
N ASN A 256 -6.25 -4.15 -16.94
CA ASN A 256 -5.01 -4.01 -17.68
C ASN A 256 -5.06 -4.74 -19.02
N MET A 257 -5.73 -5.88 -19.08
CA MET A 257 -5.89 -6.67 -20.30
C MET A 257 -6.91 -6.06 -21.26
N SER A 258 -8.05 -5.54 -20.76
CA SER A 258 -9.06 -4.87 -21.61
C SER A 258 -8.71 -3.43 -21.98
N LEU A 259 -7.70 -2.84 -21.32
CA LEU A 259 -7.37 -1.41 -21.41
C LEU A 259 -8.58 -0.51 -21.13
N SER A 260 -9.47 -0.95 -20.27
CA SER A 260 -10.71 -0.25 -19.95
C SER A 260 -11.12 -0.51 -18.51
N LEU A 261 -11.68 0.49 -17.86
CA LEU A 261 -12.28 0.36 -16.53
C LEU A 261 -13.52 1.25 -16.40
N GLU A 262 -14.42 0.88 -15.48
CA GLU A 262 -15.53 1.75 -15.08
C GLU A 262 -15.15 2.55 -13.83
N GLY A 263 -15.23 3.87 -13.91
CA GLY A 263 -14.82 4.74 -12.80
C GLY A 263 -14.74 6.20 -13.17
N ILE A 264 -13.88 6.93 -12.46
CA ILE A 264 -13.70 8.38 -12.66
C ILE A 264 -12.50 8.75 -13.54
N GLY A 265 -11.57 7.83 -13.80
CA GLY A 265 -10.37 8.10 -14.58
C GLY A 265 -9.33 8.94 -13.83
N ALA A 266 -9.00 8.55 -12.60
CA ALA A 266 -7.93 9.15 -11.82
C ALA A 266 -6.88 8.09 -11.46
N VAL A 267 -5.60 8.45 -11.56
CA VAL A 267 -4.48 7.67 -11.03
C VAL A 267 -4.20 8.16 -9.62
N LEU A 268 -4.26 7.24 -8.67
CA LEU A 268 -4.17 7.52 -7.25
C LEU A 268 -2.93 6.86 -6.63
N GLN A 269 -2.42 7.46 -5.56
CA GLN A 269 -1.31 6.89 -4.79
C GLN A 269 -1.50 7.23 -3.30
N SER A 270 -0.95 6.38 -2.42
CA SER A 270 -0.85 6.72 -0.99
C SER A 270 0.16 7.83 -0.77
N ASP A 271 -0.23 8.84 0.01
CA ASP A 271 0.62 9.94 0.47
C ASP A 271 0.38 10.13 1.97
N ASN A 272 1.24 9.55 2.80
CA ASN A 272 1.07 9.42 4.25
C ASN A 272 -0.27 8.74 4.60
N GLU A 273 -1.19 9.48 5.22
CA GLU A 273 -2.53 9.01 5.60
C GLU A 273 -3.59 9.26 4.54
N TYR A 274 -3.27 10.01 3.48
CA TYR A 274 -4.21 10.37 2.43
C TYR A 274 -4.03 9.53 1.16
N THR A 275 -5.10 9.43 0.41
CA THR A 275 -5.08 9.01 -1.00
C THR A 275 -5.01 10.25 -1.87
N LYS A 276 -3.89 10.43 -2.60
CA LYS A 276 -3.62 11.59 -3.44
C LYS A 276 -3.85 11.29 -4.91
N VAL A 277 -4.42 12.25 -5.62
CA VAL A 277 -4.55 12.23 -7.08
C VAL A 277 -3.18 12.54 -7.70
N VAL A 278 -2.62 11.60 -8.44
CA VAL A 278 -1.35 11.79 -9.17
C VAL A 278 -1.60 12.49 -10.50
N ARG A 279 -2.53 11.96 -11.29
CA ARG A 279 -2.95 12.52 -12.57
C ARG A 279 -4.34 12.04 -12.94
N LEU A 280 -4.97 12.73 -13.87
CA LEU A 280 -6.24 12.32 -14.47
C LEU A 280 -5.97 11.65 -15.82
N VAL A 281 -6.77 10.62 -16.14
CA VAL A 281 -6.73 9.96 -17.44
C VAL A 281 -7.39 10.90 -18.47
N PRO A 282 -6.71 11.26 -19.57
CA PRO A 282 -7.28 12.10 -20.59
C PRO A 282 -8.59 11.51 -21.13
N GLY A 283 -9.61 12.35 -21.28
CA GLY A 283 -10.93 11.93 -21.74
C GLY A 283 -11.76 11.15 -20.71
N GLY A 284 -11.25 10.87 -19.52
CA GLY A 284 -12.00 10.27 -18.43
C GLY A 284 -12.99 11.24 -17.76
N PRO A 285 -13.97 10.73 -16.97
CA PRO A 285 -15.00 11.56 -16.35
C PRO A 285 -14.47 12.72 -15.51
N ALA A 286 -13.50 12.46 -14.62
CA ALA A 286 -12.90 13.51 -13.80
C ALA A 286 -12.17 14.57 -14.62
N SER A 287 -11.46 14.14 -15.68
CA SER A 287 -10.77 15.06 -16.62
C SER A 287 -11.77 15.94 -17.40
N LYS A 288 -12.87 15.35 -17.88
CA LYS A 288 -13.93 16.11 -18.61
C LYS A 288 -14.64 17.10 -17.70
N GLN A 289 -14.89 16.73 -16.45
CA GLN A 289 -15.57 17.60 -15.49
C GLN A 289 -14.66 18.75 -15.03
N GLY A 290 -13.34 18.50 -14.86
CA GLY A 290 -12.33 19.51 -14.57
C GLY A 290 -12.30 20.02 -13.13
N GLN A 291 -13.10 19.48 -12.21
CA GLN A 291 -13.11 19.90 -10.81
C GLN A 291 -12.01 19.19 -9.98
N LEU A 292 -11.82 17.88 -10.15
CA LEU A 292 -10.74 17.16 -9.52
C LEU A 292 -9.41 17.53 -10.17
N GLN A 293 -8.37 17.75 -9.37
CA GLN A 293 -7.06 18.17 -9.85
C GLN A 293 -5.93 17.24 -9.37
N PRO A 294 -4.82 17.17 -10.10
CA PRO A 294 -3.60 16.55 -9.57
C PRO A 294 -3.19 17.17 -8.23
N ALA A 295 -2.66 16.33 -7.34
CA ALA A 295 -2.28 16.63 -5.97
C ALA A 295 -3.43 16.91 -4.98
N ASP A 296 -4.71 16.88 -5.40
CA ASP A 296 -5.83 16.83 -4.46
C ASP A 296 -5.74 15.56 -3.58
N ARG A 297 -6.06 15.70 -2.29
CA ARG A 297 -6.03 14.60 -1.30
C ARG A 297 -7.46 14.24 -0.90
N ILE A 298 -7.82 12.97 -1.04
CA ILE A 298 -9.18 12.45 -0.79
C ILE A 298 -9.35 12.21 0.71
N VAL A 299 -10.39 12.79 1.28
CA VAL A 299 -10.76 12.72 2.70
C VAL A 299 -11.92 11.77 2.92
N SER A 300 -12.96 11.85 2.08
CA SER A 300 -14.12 10.98 2.16
C SER A 300 -14.68 10.62 0.80
N VAL A 301 -15.41 9.50 0.76
CA VAL A 301 -16.06 8.97 -0.44
C VAL A 301 -17.50 8.61 -0.10
N ALA A 302 -18.46 9.05 -0.93
CA ALA A 302 -19.88 8.67 -0.82
C ALA A 302 -20.39 8.07 -2.12
N GLN A 303 -21.35 7.13 -2.02
CA GLN A 303 -22.06 6.56 -3.15
C GLN A 303 -23.39 7.31 -3.34
N GLY A 304 -23.54 8.03 -4.47
CA GLY A 304 -24.75 8.82 -4.71
C GLY A 304 -25.06 9.76 -3.53
N ASP A 305 -26.22 9.57 -2.91
CA ASP A 305 -26.71 10.37 -1.78
C ASP A 305 -26.45 9.72 -0.40
N GLU A 306 -25.62 8.65 -0.35
CA GLU A 306 -25.26 8.01 0.89
C GLU A 306 -24.35 8.87 1.76
N LYS A 307 -24.26 8.52 3.06
CA LYS A 307 -23.35 9.23 3.97
C LYS A 307 -21.89 9.02 3.55
N PRO A 308 -21.09 10.10 3.55
CA PRO A 308 -19.67 9.99 3.24
C PRO A 308 -18.95 9.07 4.24
N VAL A 309 -18.10 8.22 3.71
CA VAL A 309 -17.18 7.37 4.48
C VAL A 309 -15.83 8.07 4.52
N ASN A 310 -15.32 8.36 5.72
CA ASN A 310 -13.98 8.90 5.88
C ASN A 310 -12.96 7.82 5.52
N VAL A 311 -12.03 8.16 4.61
CA VAL A 311 -11.03 7.22 4.08
C VAL A 311 -9.59 7.59 4.45
N ILE A 312 -9.40 8.57 5.34
CA ILE A 312 -8.08 8.92 5.87
C ILE A 312 -7.51 7.70 6.58
N GLY A 313 -6.27 7.36 6.26
CA GLY A 313 -5.61 6.21 6.85
C GLY A 313 -5.94 4.86 6.23
N TRP A 314 -6.90 4.78 5.31
CA TRP A 314 -7.27 3.54 4.64
C TRP A 314 -6.20 3.06 3.65
N ARG A 315 -6.22 1.78 3.34
CA ARG A 315 -5.42 1.22 2.23
C ARG A 315 -5.89 1.82 0.91
N LEU A 316 -4.92 2.11 0.02
CA LEU A 316 -5.22 2.69 -1.29
C LEU A 316 -6.20 1.83 -2.10
N ASP A 317 -6.03 0.51 -2.07
CA ASP A 317 -6.88 -0.44 -2.79
C ASP A 317 -8.35 -0.39 -2.32
N GLU A 318 -8.60 -0.16 -1.03
CA GLU A 318 -9.95 -0.01 -0.47
C GLU A 318 -10.59 1.32 -0.89
N VAL A 319 -9.81 2.38 -0.91
CA VAL A 319 -10.30 3.69 -1.40
C VAL A 319 -10.63 3.61 -2.89
N VAL A 320 -9.79 2.92 -3.67
CA VAL A 320 -10.02 2.69 -5.10
C VAL A 320 -11.31 1.90 -5.33
N ASP A 321 -11.59 0.86 -4.52
CA ASP A 321 -12.83 0.07 -4.63
C ASP A 321 -14.08 0.92 -4.38
N LEU A 322 -14.02 1.87 -3.42
CA LEU A 322 -15.12 2.82 -3.20
C LEU A 322 -15.29 3.82 -4.36
N ILE A 323 -14.20 4.22 -5.01
CA ILE A 323 -14.23 5.20 -6.10
C ILE A 323 -14.69 4.57 -7.41
N ARG A 324 -14.30 3.32 -7.70
CA ARG A 324 -14.79 2.54 -8.82
C ARG A 324 -16.28 2.22 -8.65
N GLY A 325 -16.92 1.81 -9.70
CA GLY A 325 -18.30 1.34 -9.65
C GLY A 325 -19.00 1.45 -11.00
N PRO A 326 -20.24 0.97 -11.09
CA PRO A 326 -20.94 0.82 -12.36
C PRO A 326 -21.05 2.11 -13.15
N ARG A 327 -20.95 1.99 -14.46
CA ARG A 327 -21.17 3.09 -15.41
C ARG A 327 -22.48 3.81 -15.11
N ASN A 328 -22.49 5.13 -15.24
CA ASN A 328 -23.60 6.03 -14.96
C ASN A 328 -23.96 6.22 -13.47
N SER A 329 -23.35 5.50 -12.52
CA SER A 329 -23.48 5.81 -11.11
C SER A 329 -22.66 7.06 -10.73
N THR A 330 -22.99 7.67 -9.60
CA THR A 330 -22.29 8.87 -9.09
C THR A 330 -21.48 8.52 -7.86
N VAL A 331 -20.22 8.97 -7.82
CA VAL A 331 -19.40 9.00 -6.61
C VAL A 331 -19.18 10.45 -6.20
N THR A 332 -19.31 10.72 -4.92
CA THR A 332 -19.02 12.04 -4.34
C THR A 332 -17.75 11.94 -3.51
N LEU A 333 -16.75 12.75 -3.86
CA LEU A 333 -15.49 12.85 -3.18
C LEU A 333 -15.44 14.15 -2.37
N GLU A 334 -14.99 14.07 -1.13
CA GLU A 334 -14.52 15.23 -0.39
C GLU A 334 -13.00 15.24 -0.46
N VAL A 335 -12.44 16.36 -0.88
CA VAL A 335 -11.00 16.47 -1.12
C VAL A 335 -10.44 17.73 -0.47
N ILE A 336 -9.20 17.66 0.01
CA ILE A 336 -8.37 18.80 0.32
C ILE A 336 -7.71 19.23 -0.98
N PRO A 337 -7.97 20.46 -1.49
CA PRO A 337 -7.35 20.94 -2.73
C PRO A 337 -5.84 21.05 -2.62
N ALA A 338 -5.12 20.81 -3.72
CA ALA A 338 -3.66 20.93 -3.76
C ALA A 338 -3.12 22.32 -3.33
N ASN A 339 -3.91 23.37 -3.54
CA ASN A 339 -3.58 24.76 -3.18
C ASN A 339 -4.22 25.22 -1.86
N ALA A 340 -4.77 24.30 -1.07
CA ALA A 340 -5.34 24.67 0.23
C ALA A 340 -4.21 25.13 1.17
N SER A 341 -4.46 26.24 1.85
CA SER A 341 -3.52 26.77 2.85
C SER A 341 -3.57 26.01 4.19
N ASP A 342 -4.61 25.19 4.37
CA ASP A 342 -4.88 24.45 5.59
C ASP A 342 -5.62 23.14 5.23
N GLU A 343 -5.36 22.07 5.96
CA GLU A 343 -5.98 20.74 5.72
C GLU A 343 -7.46 20.68 6.12
N THR A 344 -7.96 21.70 6.84
CA THR A 344 -9.39 21.82 7.16
C THR A 344 -10.23 22.34 6.00
N ILE A 345 -9.58 22.87 4.96
CA ILE A 345 -10.27 23.39 3.77
C ILE A 345 -10.55 22.23 2.83
N THR A 346 -11.80 21.81 2.78
CA THR A 346 -12.25 20.76 1.88
C THR A 346 -13.23 21.28 0.83
N ARG A 347 -13.38 20.53 -0.26
CA ARG A 347 -14.45 20.72 -1.24
C ARG A 347 -15.06 19.39 -1.64
N THR A 348 -16.34 19.40 -1.95
CA THR A 348 -17.10 18.24 -2.41
C THR A 348 -17.22 18.25 -3.91
N ILE A 349 -16.93 17.10 -4.54
CA ILE A 349 -16.96 16.91 -5.99
C ILE A 349 -17.78 15.67 -6.29
N ALA A 350 -18.93 15.82 -6.94
CA ALA A 350 -19.73 14.69 -7.41
C ALA A 350 -19.33 14.36 -8.87
N ILE A 351 -18.90 13.13 -9.13
CA ILE A 351 -18.42 12.68 -10.44
C ILE A 351 -19.28 11.52 -10.90
N LYS A 352 -19.86 11.64 -12.11
CA LYS A 352 -20.59 10.55 -12.74
C LYS A 352 -19.57 9.59 -13.36
N ARG A 353 -19.58 8.32 -12.94
CA ARG A 353 -18.70 7.28 -13.48
C ARG A 353 -19.06 6.96 -14.93
N ASP A 354 -18.05 6.65 -15.71
CA ASP A 354 -18.19 6.17 -17.09
C ASP A 354 -17.05 5.21 -17.42
N GLU A 355 -17.08 4.65 -18.61
CA GLU A 355 -15.96 3.91 -19.17
C GLU A 355 -14.76 4.82 -19.35
N VAL A 356 -13.62 4.38 -18.85
CA VAL A 356 -12.31 5.04 -18.97
C VAL A 356 -11.41 4.16 -19.81
N LYS A 357 -11.00 4.66 -20.98
CA LYS A 357 -10.11 3.95 -21.90
C LYS A 357 -8.67 4.33 -21.63
N LEU A 358 -7.81 3.30 -21.49
CA LEU A 358 -6.37 3.46 -21.26
C LEU A 358 -5.61 3.49 -22.59
N GLU A 359 -5.96 4.44 -23.47
CA GLU A 359 -5.44 4.50 -24.86
C GLU A 359 -3.92 4.66 -24.93
N GLU A 360 -3.30 5.28 -23.92
CA GLU A 360 -1.84 5.43 -23.81
C GLU A 360 -1.09 4.08 -23.74
N GLN A 361 -1.78 3.01 -23.33
CA GLN A 361 -1.23 1.66 -23.24
C GLN A 361 -1.52 0.81 -24.47
N SER A 362 -2.30 1.31 -25.42
CA SER A 362 -2.60 0.60 -26.67
C SER A 362 -1.43 0.64 -27.63
N ALA A 363 -1.35 -0.35 -28.50
CA ALA A 363 -0.40 -0.34 -29.59
C ALA A 363 -0.64 0.87 -30.51
N SER A 364 0.43 1.52 -30.89
CA SER A 364 0.40 2.69 -31.77
C SER A 364 1.34 2.52 -32.95
N LYS A 365 1.07 3.26 -34.02
CA LYS A 365 1.92 3.25 -35.21
C LYS A 365 2.33 4.68 -35.57
N ASP A 366 3.54 4.79 -36.07
CA ASP A 366 4.10 6.03 -36.60
C ASP A 366 4.88 5.74 -37.88
N VAL A 367 5.10 6.78 -38.71
CA VAL A 367 5.89 6.68 -39.93
C VAL A 367 6.97 7.76 -39.87
N ILE A 368 8.21 7.31 -39.88
CA ILE A 368 9.39 8.17 -39.93
C ILE A 368 9.90 8.23 -41.37
N GLU A 369 10.15 9.42 -41.92
CA GLU A 369 10.83 9.60 -43.17
C GLU A 369 12.32 9.87 -42.91
N LEU A 370 13.18 9.07 -43.53
CA LEU A 370 14.62 9.16 -43.44
C LEU A 370 15.25 9.38 -44.81
N ASP A 371 15.89 10.53 -45.01
CA ASP A 371 16.66 10.81 -46.19
C ASP A 371 18.06 10.25 -46.07
N ARG A 372 18.45 9.35 -46.97
CA ARG A 372 19.78 8.75 -47.01
C ARG A 372 20.26 8.63 -48.45
N ASN A 373 21.41 9.19 -48.75
CA ASN A 373 22.04 9.18 -50.09
C ASN A 373 21.14 9.75 -51.22
N GLY A 374 20.27 10.69 -50.92
CA GLY A 374 19.36 11.30 -51.90
C GLY A 374 18.07 10.50 -52.13
N GLU A 375 17.85 9.46 -51.38
CA GLU A 375 16.61 8.66 -51.39
C GLU A 375 15.87 8.81 -50.07
N THR A 376 14.54 9.00 -50.13
CA THR A 376 13.66 9.06 -48.96
C THR A 376 13.11 7.67 -48.62
N TYR A 377 13.45 7.14 -47.45
CA TYR A 377 12.93 5.90 -46.94
C TYR A 377 11.79 6.16 -45.97
N ARG A 378 10.67 5.48 -46.13
CA ARG A 378 9.55 5.50 -45.18
C ARG A 378 9.64 4.29 -44.29
N ILE A 379 9.84 4.53 -42.98
CA ILE A 379 10.02 3.50 -41.95
C ILE A 379 8.76 3.50 -41.08
N GLY A 380 8.02 2.37 -41.07
CA GLY A 380 6.93 2.17 -40.13
C GLY A 380 7.46 1.78 -38.77
N VAL A 381 7.02 2.48 -37.73
CA VAL A 381 7.32 2.17 -36.33
C VAL A 381 6.04 1.71 -35.67
N ILE A 382 6.07 0.52 -35.04
CA ILE A 382 4.97 0.00 -34.24
C ILE A 382 5.46 -0.01 -32.78
N ASN A 383 4.77 0.75 -31.92
CA ASN A 383 5.04 0.75 -30.48
C ASN A 383 3.98 -0.10 -29.79
N ILE A 384 4.42 -1.13 -29.06
CA ILE A 384 3.57 -2.04 -28.28
C ILE A 384 4.00 -1.93 -26.82
N PRO A 385 3.38 -1.02 -26.03
CA PRO A 385 3.75 -0.80 -24.63
C PRO A 385 3.53 -2.02 -23.75
N THR A 386 2.45 -2.77 -24.03
CA THR A 386 2.08 -4.01 -23.32
C THR A 386 1.27 -4.92 -24.22
N PHE A 387 1.19 -6.21 -23.89
CA PHE A 387 0.22 -7.12 -24.49
C PHE A 387 -1.12 -6.95 -23.80
N TYR A 388 -2.20 -6.95 -24.56
CA TYR A 388 -3.55 -6.78 -24.07
C TYR A 388 -4.54 -7.63 -24.87
N ALA A 389 -5.63 -8.05 -24.22
CA ALA A 389 -6.76 -8.71 -24.85
C ALA A 389 -8.01 -8.55 -23.97
N ASP A 390 -9.10 -8.08 -24.51
CA ASP A 390 -10.39 -8.03 -23.82
C ASP A 390 -11.05 -9.41 -23.88
N PHE A 391 -10.71 -10.27 -22.93
CA PHE A 391 -11.23 -11.64 -22.87
C PHE A 391 -12.74 -11.68 -22.68
N GLN A 392 -13.34 -10.70 -21.98
CA GLN A 392 -14.79 -10.66 -21.77
C GLN A 392 -15.53 -10.30 -23.04
N ALA A 393 -15.07 -9.27 -23.77
CA ALA A 393 -15.61 -8.91 -25.05
C ALA A 393 -15.42 -10.03 -26.08
N MET A 394 -14.26 -10.70 -26.10
CA MET A 394 -13.99 -11.83 -26.94
C MET A 394 -14.97 -13.01 -26.67
N GLN A 395 -15.21 -13.35 -25.40
CA GLN A 395 -16.15 -14.41 -25.02
C GLN A 395 -17.60 -14.03 -25.32
N ALA A 396 -17.95 -12.75 -25.23
CA ALA A 396 -19.26 -12.23 -25.62
C ALA A 396 -19.48 -12.18 -27.15
N GLY A 397 -18.45 -12.47 -27.92
CA GLY A 397 -18.51 -12.44 -29.39
C GLY A 397 -18.53 -11.04 -29.98
N ASP A 398 -18.00 -10.02 -29.27
CA ASP A 398 -17.85 -8.66 -29.79
C ASP A 398 -16.81 -8.66 -30.92
N PRO A 399 -17.19 -8.35 -32.19
CA PRO A 399 -16.24 -8.34 -33.30
C PRO A 399 -15.19 -7.22 -33.21
N ASN A 400 -15.39 -6.27 -32.31
CA ASN A 400 -14.50 -5.11 -32.11
C ASN A 400 -13.67 -5.21 -30.82
N TYR A 401 -13.58 -6.42 -30.22
CA TYR A 401 -12.78 -6.56 -29.02
C TYR A 401 -11.31 -6.16 -29.29
N LYS A 402 -10.70 -5.54 -28.28
CA LYS A 402 -9.29 -5.12 -28.36
C LYS A 402 -8.36 -6.30 -28.08
N SER A 403 -7.38 -6.54 -28.94
CA SER A 403 -6.29 -7.51 -28.74
C SER A 403 -5.03 -7.10 -29.50
#